data_d3087fba59eedd5a79f847907730f6a1
#
_entry.id   d3087fba59eedd5a79f847907730f6a1
#
_cell.length_a   1.000
_cell.length_b   1.000
_cell.length_c   1.000
_cell.angle_alpha   90.00
_cell.angle_beta   90.00
_cell.angle_gamma   90.00
#
_symmetry.space_group_name_H-M   'P 1'
#
loop_
_entity.id
_entity.type
_entity.pdbx_description
1 polymer ?
#
loop_
_entity_poly.entity_id
_entity_poly.type
_entity_poly.pdbx_seq_one_letter_code
_entity_poly.pdbx_strand_id
1 'polypeptide(L)'
;VTPKDVLIEEAEAGYAIAERLFRRVADDELEWTPDEGGGWMTMGQLLMHCASFGCGKAVRGFVDRDWGPAAGDASEDVHVPPPTALPSVASVGQALELLAEDRRLALSCLAAVEDSELFEKRVAAPWGGVELPLFQQLLHMVAHLVQHKGQLFYYLKLMGQDVGTADLWNG
;
A
#
# COMPACT_ATOMS: atom_id res chain seq x y z
N VAL A 1 -23.37 -2.93 9.60
CA VAL A 1 -22.12 -2.88 8.83
C VAL A 1 -22.29 -1.82 7.76
N THR A 2 -21.52 -0.76 7.84
CA THR A 2 -21.51 0.34 6.86
C THR A 2 -20.41 0.09 5.80
N PRO A 3 -20.44 0.77 4.64
CA PRO A 3 -19.34 0.72 3.69
C PRO A 3 -17.99 1.15 4.30
N LYS A 4 -18.00 2.06 5.25
CA LYS A 4 -16.81 2.45 6.02
C LYS A 4 -16.27 1.29 6.86
N ASP A 5 -17.14 0.56 7.56
CA ASP A 5 -16.73 -0.60 8.35
C ASP A 5 -16.03 -1.64 7.48
N VAL A 6 -16.57 -1.89 6.27
CA VAL A 6 -15.94 -2.82 5.31
C VAL A 6 -14.56 -2.34 4.88
N LEU A 7 -14.39 -1.04 4.57
CA LEU A 7 -13.07 -0.50 4.22
C LEU A 7 -12.06 -0.65 5.35
N ILE A 8 -12.48 -0.42 6.59
CA ILE A 8 -11.62 -0.57 7.77
C ILE A 8 -11.22 -2.03 7.98
N GLU A 9 -12.19 -2.95 7.92
CA GLU A 9 -11.94 -4.40 8.08
C GLU A 9 -11.00 -4.93 7.00
N GLU A 10 -11.21 -4.56 5.74
CA GLU A 10 -10.35 -4.98 4.62
C GLU A 10 -8.94 -4.38 4.71
N ALA A 11 -8.82 -3.11 5.10
CA ALA A 11 -7.52 -2.49 5.33
C ALA A 11 -6.78 -3.20 6.47
N GLU A 12 -7.46 -3.45 7.60
CA GLU A 12 -6.88 -4.13 8.75
C GLU A 12 -6.39 -5.54 8.40
N ALA A 13 -7.20 -6.33 7.69
CA ALA A 13 -6.82 -7.65 7.20
C ALA A 13 -5.63 -7.58 6.24
N GLY A 14 -5.62 -6.61 5.32
CA GLY A 14 -4.52 -6.37 4.39
C GLY A 14 -3.19 -6.12 5.10
N TYR A 15 -3.20 -5.22 6.10
CA TYR A 15 -2.01 -4.90 6.91
C TYR A 15 -1.54 -6.07 7.77
N ALA A 16 -2.46 -6.81 8.40
CA ALA A 16 -2.11 -7.97 9.23
C ALA A 16 -1.42 -9.06 8.40
N ILE A 17 -1.91 -9.30 7.18
CA ILE A 17 -1.29 -10.25 6.25
C ILE A 17 0.07 -9.73 5.77
N ALA A 18 0.16 -8.46 5.38
CA ALA A 18 1.42 -7.85 4.94
C ALA A 18 2.49 -7.96 6.03
N GLU A 19 2.15 -7.67 7.29
CA GLU A 19 3.06 -7.78 8.44
C GLU A 19 3.62 -9.21 8.59
N ARG A 20 2.76 -10.24 8.47
CA ARG A 20 3.22 -11.63 8.54
C ARG A 20 4.16 -12.00 7.40
N LEU A 21 3.85 -11.55 6.18
CA LEU A 21 4.72 -11.79 5.02
C LEU A 21 6.05 -11.04 5.14
N PHE A 22 6.05 -9.80 5.68
CA PHE A 22 7.29 -9.06 5.97
C PHE A 22 8.22 -9.83 6.91
N ARG A 23 7.67 -10.46 7.94
CA ARG A 23 8.44 -11.27 8.90
C ARG A 23 9.05 -12.55 8.31
N ARG A 24 8.68 -12.92 7.09
CA ARG A 24 9.29 -14.02 6.34
C ARG A 24 10.54 -13.60 5.58
N VAL A 25 10.76 -12.30 5.38
CA VAL A 25 11.91 -11.77 4.65
C VAL A 25 13.09 -11.60 5.62
N ALA A 26 14.30 -11.95 5.18
CA ALA A 26 15.54 -11.66 5.89
C ALA A 26 16.22 -10.41 5.33
N ASP A 27 17.04 -9.72 6.15
CA ASP A 27 17.71 -8.48 5.74
C ASP A 27 18.69 -8.67 4.56
N ASP A 28 19.29 -9.84 4.41
CA ASP A 28 20.16 -10.19 3.30
C ASP A 28 19.41 -10.51 1.99
N GLU A 29 18.09 -10.60 2.04
CA GLU A 29 17.23 -10.80 0.88
C GLU A 29 16.70 -9.49 0.26
N LEU A 30 16.98 -8.33 0.85
CA LEU A 30 16.40 -7.04 0.43
C LEU A 30 16.77 -6.61 -1.00
N GLU A 31 17.92 -7.07 -1.51
CA GLU A 31 18.35 -6.79 -2.89
C GLU A 31 17.85 -7.82 -3.92
N TRP A 32 17.14 -8.85 -3.46
CA TRP A 32 16.63 -9.90 -4.34
C TRP A 32 15.55 -9.36 -5.30
N THR A 33 15.59 -9.86 -6.54
CA THR A 33 14.57 -9.66 -7.58
C THR A 33 14.31 -10.98 -8.30
N PRO A 34 13.14 -11.17 -8.94
CA PRO A 34 12.94 -12.30 -9.85
C PRO A 34 13.98 -12.33 -10.96
N ASP A 35 14.48 -13.53 -11.30
CA ASP A 35 15.53 -13.74 -12.31
C ASP A 35 15.03 -13.50 -13.74
N GLU A 36 13.74 -13.74 -13.99
CA GLU A 36 13.14 -13.61 -15.31
C GLU A 36 12.27 -12.35 -15.42
N GLY A 37 12.24 -11.77 -16.63
CA GLY A 37 11.50 -10.53 -16.89
C GLY A 37 12.34 -9.28 -16.65
N GLY A 38 11.68 -8.13 -16.50
CA GLY A 38 12.37 -6.85 -16.30
C GLY A 38 11.48 -5.84 -15.58
N GLY A 39 12.12 -4.80 -15.03
CA GLY A 39 11.40 -3.73 -14.34
C GLY A 39 10.81 -4.14 -12.97
N TRP A 40 11.35 -5.17 -12.34
CA TRP A 40 10.95 -5.58 -11.00
C TRP A 40 11.48 -4.62 -9.93
N MET A 41 10.68 -4.41 -8.90
CA MET A 41 11.18 -3.86 -7.64
C MET A 41 12.10 -4.89 -6.98
N THR A 42 13.13 -4.44 -6.26
CA THR A 42 13.82 -5.32 -5.30
C THR A 42 12.87 -5.67 -4.15
N MET A 43 13.19 -6.71 -3.39
CA MET A 43 12.43 -7.05 -2.19
C MET A 43 12.29 -5.84 -1.26
N GLY A 44 13.39 -5.14 -0.97
CA GLY A 44 13.38 -3.96 -0.10
C GLY A 44 12.56 -2.79 -0.65
N GLN A 45 12.55 -2.58 -1.97
CA GLN A 45 11.69 -1.60 -2.63
C GLN A 45 10.20 -1.98 -2.50
N LEU A 46 9.88 -3.27 -2.64
CA LEU A 46 8.50 -3.75 -2.49
C LEU A 46 8.01 -3.59 -1.04
N LEU A 47 8.85 -3.92 -0.05
CA LEU A 47 8.54 -3.68 1.35
C LEU A 47 8.31 -2.19 1.63
N MET A 48 9.20 -1.30 1.14
CA MET A 48 9.05 0.15 1.26
C MET A 48 7.75 0.64 0.60
N HIS A 49 7.44 0.12 -0.59
CA HIS A 49 6.24 0.50 -1.33
C HIS A 49 4.96 0.11 -0.57
N CYS A 50 4.88 -1.12 -0.06
CA CYS A 50 3.76 -1.55 0.78
C CYS A 50 3.63 -0.72 2.07
N ALA A 51 4.76 -0.40 2.71
CA ALA A 51 4.80 0.23 4.02
C ALA A 51 4.62 1.75 4.02
N SER A 52 4.88 2.42 2.89
CA SER A 52 4.87 3.88 2.86
C SER A 52 4.03 4.49 1.74
N PHE A 53 3.68 3.71 0.72
CA PHE A 53 2.92 4.17 -0.44
C PHE A 53 1.71 3.27 -0.70
N GLY A 54 1.56 2.20 0.06
CA GLY A 54 0.55 1.18 -0.17
C GLY A 54 -0.87 1.66 0.05
N CYS A 55 -1.13 2.34 1.17
CA CYS A 55 -2.50 2.70 1.53
C CYS A 55 -2.59 3.98 2.37
N GLY A 56 -2.01 4.05 3.57
CA GLY A 56 -2.33 5.04 4.59
C GLY A 56 -2.05 6.48 4.17
N LYS A 57 -0.89 6.76 3.58
CA LYS A 57 -0.57 8.11 3.08
C LYS A 57 -1.52 8.55 1.97
N ALA A 58 -1.90 7.63 1.07
CA ALA A 58 -2.83 7.93 -0.01
C ALA A 58 -4.27 8.11 0.53
N VAL A 59 -4.70 7.30 1.49
CA VAL A 59 -5.98 7.48 2.20
C VAL A 59 -6.04 8.87 2.82
N ARG A 60 -5.00 9.28 3.57
CA ARG A 60 -4.92 10.64 4.13
C ARG A 60 -5.02 11.71 3.03
N GLY A 61 -4.28 11.53 1.95
CA GLY A 61 -4.32 12.46 0.81
C GLY A 61 -5.72 12.67 0.25
N PHE A 62 -6.50 11.60 0.12
CA PHE A 62 -7.89 11.70 -0.36
C PHE A 62 -8.84 12.28 0.68
N VAL A 63 -8.69 11.94 1.96
CA VAL A 63 -9.57 12.40 3.03
C VAL A 63 -9.31 13.86 3.37
N ASP A 64 -8.05 14.20 3.70
CA ASP A 64 -7.64 15.50 4.23
C ASP A 64 -7.15 16.47 3.14
N ARG A 65 -6.96 15.97 1.91
CA ARG A 65 -6.27 16.67 0.82
C ARG A 65 -4.82 17.04 1.15
N ASP A 66 -4.21 16.29 2.05
CA ASP A 66 -2.81 16.40 2.44
C ASP A 66 -1.97 15.28 1.79
N TRP A 67 -1.35 15.60 0.68
CA TRP A 67 -0.47 14.70 -0.06
C TRP A 67 0.99 14.76 0.42
N GLY A 68 1.26 15.64 1.39
CA GLY A 68 2.60 15.89 1.89
C GLY A 68 3.45 16.73 0.92
N PRO A 69 4.71 17.02 1.30
CA PRO A 69 5.57 17.98 0.59
C PRO A 69 6.01 17.55 -0.82
N ALA A 70 5.79 16.28 -1.19
CA ALA A 70 6.16 15.76 -2.52
C ALA A 70 5.06 15.93 -3.58
N ALA A 71 3.86 16.38 -3.19
CA ALA A 71 2.81 16.75 -4.14
C ALA A 71 3.10 18.16 -4.66
N GLY A 72 3.95 18.27 -5.65
CA GLY A 72 4.07 19.49 -6.44
C GLY A 72 2.73 19.87 -7.07
N ASP A 73 2.61 21.11 -7.58
CA ASP A 73 1.42 21.59 -8.27
C ASP A 73 0.92 20.55 -9.29
N ALA A 74 -0.34 20.16 -9.16
CA ALA A 74 -0.99 19.09 -9.93
C ALA A 74 -1.14 19.41 -11.45
N SER A 75 -0.32 20.28 -11.98
CA SER A 75 -0.37 20.76 -13.37
C SER A 75 0.60 20.07 -14.32
N GLU A 76 1.52 19.23 -13.83
CA GLU A 76 2.45 18.48 -14.67
C GLU A 76 2.27 16.98 -14.43
N ASP A 77 2.30 16.19 -15.49
CA ASP A 77 2.20 14.72 -15.46
C ASP A 77 3.02 14.17 -14.30
N VAL A 78 2.36 13.70 -13.24
CA VAL A 78 3.03 13.01 -12.13
C VAL A 78 3.60 11.72 -12.69
N HIS A 79 4.84 11.79 -13.09
CA HIS A 79 5.57 10.66 -13.63
C HIS A 79 5.75 9.64 -12.51
N VAL A 80 5.05 8.53 -12.57
CA VAL A 80 5.31 7.40 -11.68
C VAL A 80 6.73 6.93 -11.97
N PRO A 81 7.67 7.00 -11.00
CA PRO A 81 9.05 6.63 -11.26
C PRO A 81 9.14 5.14 -11.62
N PRO A 82 10.10 4.75 -12.48
CA PRO A 82 10.31 3.33 -12.77
C PRO A 82 10.67 2.58 -11.48
N PRO A 83 10.36 1.28 -11.38
CA PRO A 83 10.65 0.48 -10.19
C PRO A 83 12.09 0.63 -9.67
N THR A 84 13.07 0.71 -10.58
CA THR A 84 14.49 0.88 -10.25
C THR A 84 14.85 2.21 -9.57
N ALA A 85 13.97 3.20 -9.63
CA ALA A 85 14.15 4.50 -8.97
C ALA A 85 13.35 4.62 -7.66
N LEU A 86 12.60 3.59 -7.27
CA LEU A 86 11.84 3.60 -6.02
C LEU A 86 12.80 3.45 -4.81
N PRO A 87 12.47 4.08 -3.68
CA PRO A 87 13.26 3.91 -2.47
C PRO A 87 13.12 2.49 -1.91
N SER A 88 14.18 2.02 -1.24
CA SER A 88 14.22 0.74 -0.55
C SER A 88 14.28 0.95 0.97
N VAL A 89 13.87 -0.05 1.75
CA VAL A 89 14.11 -0.09 3.19
C VAL A 89 15.55 -0.52 3.47
N ALA A 90 16.11 -0.04 4.58
CA ALA A 90 17.45 -0.44 5.03
C ALA A 90 17.42 -1.77 5.83
N SER A 91 16.26 -2.17 6.35
CA SER A 91 16.06 -3.43 7.08
C SER A 91 14.59 -3.82 7.11
N VAL A 92 14.32 -5.09 7.39
CA VAL A 92 12.96 -5.60 7.64
C VAL A 92 12.36 -4.94 8.89
N GLY A 93 13.18 -4.65 9.90
CA GLY A 93 12.76 -3.91 11.09
C GLY A 93 12.20 -2.53 10.73
N GLN A 94 12.91 -1.76 9.90
CA GLN A 94 12.41 -0.47 9.39
C GLN A 94 11.11 -0.64 8.59
N ALA A 95 11.01 -1.66 7.75
CA ALA A 95 9.79 -1.92 6.97
C ALA A 95 8.58 -2.17 7.88
N LEU A 96 8.75 -2.94 8.96
CA LEU A 96 7.69 -3.24 9.92
C LEU A 96 7.25 -2.00 10.70
N GLU A 97 8.18 -1.12 11.09
CA GLU A 97 7.87 0.15 11.75
C GLU A 97 7.05 1.07 10.83
N LEU A 98 7.50 1.24 9.59
CA LEU A 98 6.79 2.04 8.59
C LEU A 98 5.40 1.46 8.28
N LEU A 99 5.28 0.14 8.15
CA LEU A 99 3.99 -0.54 7.92
C LEU A 99 3.01 -0.28 9.08
N ALA A 100 3.50 -0.35 10.33
CA ALA A 100 2.68 -0.09 11.51
C ALA A 100 2.23 1.40 11.58
N GLU A 101 3.09 2.33 11.15
CA GLU A 101 2.74 3.75 11.06
C GLU A 101 1.69 4.00 9.98
N ASP A 102 1.87 3.44 8.79
CA ASP A 102 0.94 3.58 7.67
C ASP A 102 -0.43 2.96 8.00
N ARG A 103 -0.45 1.79 8.68
CA ARG A 103 -1.69 1.19 9.22
C ARG A 103 -2.43 2.13 10.16
N ARG A 104 -1.74 2.71 11.16
CA ARG A 104 -2.37 3.64 12.10
C ARG A 104 -2.96 4.84 11.37
N LEU A 105 -2.23 5.37 10.39
CA LEU A 105 -2.67 6.48 9.57
C LEU A 105 -3.92 6.12 8.76
N ALA A 106 -3.90 5.00 8.03
CA ALA A 106 -5.03 4.52 7.23
C ALA A 106 -6.29 4.38 8.09
N LEU A 107 -6.21 3.64 9.19
CA LEU A 107 -7.36 3.35 10.04
C LEU A 107 -7.91 4.61 10.71
N SER A 108 -7.05 5.54 11.16
CA SER A 108 -7.49 6.80 11.76
C SER A 108 -8.21 7.69 10.73
N CYS A 109 -7.69 7.80 9.52
CA CYS A 109 -8.32 8.58 8.46
C CYS A 109 -9.65 7.96 8.00
N LEU A 110 -9.70 6.63 7.80
CA LEU A 110 -10.93 5.93 7.44
C LEU A 110 -12.03 6.11 8.52
N ALA A 111 -11.66 5.99 9.79
CA ALA A 111 -12.60 6.16 10.89
C ALA A 111 -13.17 7.60 11.00
N ALA A 112 -12.39 8.60 10.60
CA ALA A 112 -12.77 10.01 10.66
C ALA A 112 -13.73 10.46 9.55
N VAL A 113 -13.85 9.70 8.45
CA VAL A 113 -14.76 10.05 7.34
C VAL A 113 -16.20 9.85 7.75
N GLU A 114 -17.06 10.83 7.46
CA GLU A 114 -18.50 10.69 7.62
C GLU A 114 -19.09 9.79 6.51
N ASP A 115 -20.06 8.94 6.85
CA ASP A 115 -20.64 7.97 5.89
C ASP A 115 -21.26 8.66 4.66
N SER A 116 -21.86 9.86 4.83
CA SER A 116 -22.40 10.66 3.72
C SER A 116 -21.30 11.12 2.76
N GLU A 117 -20.12 11.49 3.27
CA GLU A 117 -19.01 11.96 2.43
C GLU A 117 -18.49 10.88 1.48
N LEU A 118 -18.58 9.61 1.85
CA LEU A 118 -18.07 8.50 1.05
C LEU A 118 -18.64 8.49 -0.38
N PHE A 119 -19.89 8.86 -0.55
CA PHE A 119 -20.57 8.81 -1.84
C PHE A 119 -20.84 10.19 -2.45
N GLU A 120 -20.97 11.23 -1.63
CA GLU A 120 -21.26 12.59 -2.07
C GLU A 120 -19.98 13.35 -2.49
N LYS A 121 -18.89 13.18 -1.72
CA LYS A 121 -17.60 13.84 -2.00
C LYS A 121 -16.92 13.18 -3.18
N ARG A 122 -16.59 13.99 -4.19
CA ARG A 122 -15.83 13.54 -5.36
C ARG A 122 -14.42 14.10 -5.29
N VAL A 123 -13.44 13.27 -5.61
CA VAL A 123 -12.02 13.62 -5.52
C VAL A 123 -11.25 13.05 -6.71
N ALA A 124 -10.33 13.83 -7.25
CA ALA A 124 -9.37 13.37 -8.25
C ALA A 124 -8.09 12.87 -7.55
N ALA A 125 -7.44 11.88 -8.14
CA ALA A 125 -6.11 11.48 -7.71
C ALA A 125 -5.05 12.50 -8.20
N PRO A 126 -4.00 12.78 -7.43
CA PRO A 126 -2.97 13.74 -7.82
C PRO A 126 -2.13 13.27 -9.02
N TRP A 127 -2.12 11.99 -9.29
CA TRP A 127 -1.48 11.38 -10.47
C TRP A 127 -2.37 11.38 -11.73
N GLY A 128 -3.48 12.11 -11.72
CA GLY A 128 -4.39 12.24 -12.86
C GLY A 128 -5.58 11.31 -12.80
N GLY A 129 -6.45 11.42 -13.80
CA GLY A 129 -7.68 10.65 -13.92
C GLY A 129 -8.93 11.47 -13.65
N VAL A 130 -10.08 10.79 -13.70
CA VAL A 130 -11.39 11.40 -13.44
C VAL A 130 -11.68 11.52 -11.95
N GLU A 131 -12.48 12.49 -11.57
CA GLU A 131 -13.03 12.54 -10.22
C GLU A 131 -13.94 11.35 -9.97
N LEU A 132 -13.69 10.63 -8.87
CA LEU A 132 -14.46 9.49 -8.40
C LEU A 132 -15.08 9.79 -7.02
N PRO A 133 -16.16 9.09 -6.63
CA PRO A 133 -16.60 9.13 -5.25
C PRO A 133 -15.45 8.79 -4.29
N LEU A 134 -15.40 9.45 -3.14
CA LEU A 134 -14.35 9.22 -2.14
C LEU A 134 -14.25 7.74 -1.77
N PHE A 135 -15.38 7.05 -1.59
CA PHE A 135 -15.42 5.60 -1.34
C PHE A 135 -14.60 4.80 -2.36
N GLN A 136 -14.76 5.12 -3.65
CA GLN A 136 -14.07 4.38 -4.71
C GLN A 136 -12.55 4.63 -4.67
N GLN A 137 -12.12 5.86 -4.39
CA GLN A 137 -10.69 6.17 -4.22
C GLN A 137 -10.10 5.43 -3.01
N LEU A 138 -10.81 5.42 -1.88
CA LEU A 138 -10.37 4.71 -0.68
C LEU A 138 -10.30 3.19 -0.92
N LEU A 139 -11.30 2.63 -1.60
CA LEU A 139 -11.30 1.21 -2.00
C LEU A 139 -10.11 0.88 -2.90
N HIS A 140 -9.76 1.76 -3.85
CA HIS A 140 -8.59 1.58 -4.69
C HIS A 140 -7.29 1.55 -3.87
N MET A 141 -7.19 2.35 -2.79
CA MET A 141 -5.99 2.36 -1.95
C MET A 141 -5.89 1.10 -1.09
N VAL A 142 -6.99 0.61 -0.54
CA VAL A 142 -7.02 -0.68 0.15
C VAL A 142 -6.66 -1.82 -0.83
N ALA A 143 -7.23 -1.82 -2.03
CA ALA A 143 -6.91 -2.80 -3.07
C ALA A 143 -5.44 -2.71 -3.51
N HIS A 144 -4.84 -1.52 -3.55
CA HIS A 144 -3.43 -1.32 -3.90
C HIS A 144 -2.50 -2.03 -2.91
N LEU A 145 -2.74 -1.87 -1.59
CA LEU A 145 -2.02 -2.62 -0.56
C LEU A 145 -2.17 -4.13 -0.77
N VAL A 146 -3.40 -4.60 -1.02
CA VAL A 146 -3.69 -6.03 -1.25
C VAL A 146 -2.96 -6.57 -2.48
N GLN A 147 -2.84 -5.80 -3.56
CA GLN A 147 -2.10 -6.18 -4.78
C GLN A 147 -0.61 -6.35 -4.48
N HIS A 148 0.02 -5.38 -3.81
CA HIS A 148 1.45 -5.46 -3.49
C HIS A 148 1.77 -6.51 -2.42
N LYS A 149 0.88 -6.73 -1.45
CA LYS A 149 0.93 -7.88 -0.55
C LYS A 149 0.91 -9.21 -1.33
N GLY A 150 0.07 -9.32 -2.35
CA GLY A 150 0.03 -10.47 -3.26
C GLY A 150 1.33 -10.63 -4.05
N GLN A 151 1.92 -9.53 -4.52
CA GLN A 151 3.23 -9.55 -5.19
C GLN A 151 4.31 -10.06 -4.25
N LEU A 152 4.35 -9.60 -2.99
CA LEU A 152 5.29 -10.09 -1.98
C LEU A 152 5.13 -11.60 -1.73
N PHE A 153 3.90 -12.09 -1.64
CA PHE A 153 3.64 -13.51 -1.52
C PHE A 153 4.24 -14.33 -2.67
N TYR A 154 4.12 -13.84 -3.91
CA TYR A 154 4.74 -14.50 -5.05
C TYR A 154 6.27 -14.39 -5.05
N TYR A 155 6.84 -13.27 -4.57
CA TYR A 155 8.29 -13.15 -4.39
C TYR A 155 8.82 -14.23 -3.44
N LEU A 156 8.18 -14.41 -2.28
CA LEU A 156 8.54 -15.45 -1.31
C LEU A 156 8.45 -16.86 -1.91
N LYS A 157 7.42 -17.12 -2.74
CA LYS A 157 7.32 -18.40 -3.46
C LYS A 157 8.45 -18.60 -4.46
N LEU A 158 8.82 -17.60 -5.22
CA LEU A 158 9.91 -17.66 -6.20
C LEU A 158 11.27 -17.87 -5.52
N MET A 159 11.43 -17.38 -4.30
CA MET A 159 12.59 -17.65 -3.45
C MET A 159 12.59 -19.06 -2.84
N GLY A 160 11.55 -19.86 -3.07
CA GLY A 160 11.44 -21.22 -2.55
C GLY A 160 10.94 -21.30 -1.10
N GLN A 161 10.41 -20.21 -0.54
CA GLN A 161 9.86 -20.24 0.80
C GLN A 161 8.53 -21.01 0.85
N ASP A 162 8.30 -21.73 1.94
CA ASP A 162 7.05 -22.44 2.19
C ASP A 162 5.95 -21.48 2.63
N VAL A 163 5.32 -20.86 1.64
CA VAL A 163 4.14 -20.00 1.81
C VAL A 163 2.97 -20.55 0.98
N GLY A 164 1.79 -20.59 1.59
CA GLY A 164 0.57 -21.16 1.02
C GLY A 164 -0.63 -20.23 1.06
N THR A 165 -1.77 -20.72 0.64
CA THR A 165 -3.03 -19.95 0.60
C THR A 165 -3.39 -19.36 1.97
N ALA A 166 -3.12 -20.10 3.07
CA ALA A 166 -3.38 -19.61 4.42
C ALA A 166 -2.58 -18.33 4.75
N ASP A 167 -1.32 -18.23 4.27
CA ASP A 167 -0.49 -17.05 4.50
C ASP A 167 -1.01 -15.81 3.75
N LEU A 168 -1.77 -16.02 2.67
CA LEU A 168 -2.31 -14.95 1.83
C LEU A 168 -3.68 -14.43 2.29
N TRP A 169 -4.51 -15.30 2.93
CA TRP A 169 -5.91 -15.01 3.22
C TRP A 169 -6.26 -14.94 4.71
N ASN A 170 -5.53 -15.63 5.57
CA ASN A 170 -5.85 -15.65 6.99
C ASN A 170 -5.18 -14.48 7.71
N GLY A 171 -5.97 -13.48 8.03
CA GLY A 171 -5.62 -12.36 8.88
C GLY A 171 -5.79 -12.70 10.36
#